data_dd0ab7134f5841251f3cc342d8072bee
#
_entry.id   dd0ab7134f5841251f3cc342d8072bee
#
_cell.length_a   1.000
_cell.length_b   1.000
_cell.length_c   1.000
_cell.angle_alpha   90.00
_cell.angle_beta   90.00
_cell.angle_gamma   90.00
#
_symmetry.space_group_name_H-M   'P 1'
#
loop_
_entity.id
_entity.type
_entity.pdbx_description
1 polymer ?
#
loop_
_entity_poly.entity_id
_entity_poly.type
_entity_poly.pdbx_seq_one_letter_code
_entity_poly.pdbx_strand_id
1 'polypeptide(L)'
;EEIKRRREEPIDVTGIRPYLEMHPFDIPLPIRKFLTIAVVVAVSPDYVILDEPTAGQDLWGCAQLRKVMDYLQNKGKAVITISHDMEYVAENFERIIVMAHKNVIADGKKEDIFYQKDKLQEAYVKPPLSTQIAQEVGIKKNILNMQELINCYK
;
A
#
# COMPACT_ATOMS: atom_id res chain seq x y z
N GLU A 1 11.27 -17.68 -24.85
CA GLU A 1 10.78 -18.00 -23.48
C GLU A 1 10.71 -16.78 -22.58
N GLU A 2 11.73 -15.92 -22.55
CA GLU A 2 11.75 -14.72 -21.70
C GLU A 2 10.63 -13.72 -22.03
N ILE A 3 10.37 -13.46 -23.31
CA ILE A 3 9.28 -12.55 -23.75
C ILE A 3 7.92 -13.11 -23.27
N LYS A 4 7.72 -14.42 -23.36
CA LYS A 4 6.49 -15.07 -22.89
C LYS A 4 6.34 -14.92 -21.39
N ARG A 5 7.41 -15.16 -20.62
CA ARG A 5 7.41 -15.00 -19.17
C ARG A 5 7.13 -13.56 -18.75
N ARG A 6 7.79 -12.58 -19.38
CA ARG A 6 7.58 -11.14 -19.12
C ARG A 6 6.15 -10.68 -19.40
N ARG A 7 5.41 -11.40 -20.20
CA ARG A 7 3.99 -11.17 -20.46
C ARG A 7 3.09 -11.88 -19.46
N GLU A 8 3.33 -13.16 -19.20
CA GLU A 8 2.44 -14.02 -18.40
C GLU A 8 2.52 -13.69 -16.89
N GLU A 9 3.72 -13.50 -16.33
CA GLU A 9 3.88 -13.20 -14.90
C GLU A 9 3.09 -11.94 -14.47
N PRO A 10 3.17 -10.78 -15.16
CA PRO A 10 2.35 -9.60 -14.84
C PRO A 10 0.84 -9.84 -14.92
N ILE A 11 0.39 -10.60 -15.91
CA ILE A 11 -1.01 -10.96 -16.09
C ILE A 11 -1.53 -11.74 -14.88
N ASP A 12 -0.76 -12.73 -14.44
CA ASP A 12 -1.14 -13.59 -13.32
C ASP A 12 -1.10 -12.86 -11.98
N VAL A 13 -0.02 -12.10 -11.72
CA VAL A 13 0.14 -11.39 -10.45
C VAL A 13 -0.86 -10.25 -10.28
N THR A 14 -1.32 -9.64 -11.38
CA THR A 14 -2.33 -8.58 -11.32
C THR A 14 -3.77 -9.12 -11.39
N GLY A 15 -3.95 -10.41 -11.71
CA GLY A 15 -5.26 -11.04 -11.79
C GLY A 15 -6.12 -10.60 -12.98
N ILE A 16 -5.50 -10.01 -14.02
CA ILE A 16 -6.24 -9.49 -15.19
C ILE A 16 -6.53 -10.54 -16.26
N ARG A 17 -6.09 -11.77 -16.06
CA ARG A 17 -6.27 -12.85 -17.06
C ARG A 17 -7.71 -13.00 -17.60
N PRO A 18 -8.78 -12.92 -16.78
CA PRO A 18 -10.16 -13.03 -17.28
C PRO A 18 -10.58 -11.90 -18.21
N TYR A 19 -9.85 -10.79 -18.25
CA TYR A 19 -10.22 -9.56 -18.94
C TYR A 19 -9.40 -9.30 -20.21
N LEU A 20 -8.49 -10.21 -20.60
CA LEU A 20 -7.56 -9.99 -21.72
C LEU A 20 -8.25 -9.81 -23.07
N GLU A 21 -9.41 -10.45 -23.27
CA GLU A 21 -10.19 -10.38 -24.53
C GLU A 21 -11.25 -9.27 -24.51
N MET A 22 -11.38 -8.54 -23.39
CA MET A 22 -12.33 -7.45 -23.26
C MET A 22 -11.73 -6.14 -23.77
N HIS A 23 -12.59 -5.28 -24.32
CA HIS A 23 -12.17 -3.93 -24.63
C HIS A 23 -11.85 -3.18 -23.32
N PRO A 24 -10.75 -2.41 -23.22
CA PRO A 24 -10.33 -1.79 -21.96
C PRO A 24 -11.39 -0.92 -21.28
N PHE A 25 -12.26 -0.28 -22.04
CA PHE A 25 -13.35 0.55 -21.51
C PHE A 25 -14.56 -0.26 -20.97
N ASP A 26 -14.67 -1.54 -21.34
CA ASP A 26 -15.72 -2.44 -20.84
C ASP A 26 -15.31 -3.13 -19.54
N ILE A 27 -14.03 -3.02 -19.16
CA ILE A 27 -13.52 -3.59 -17.91
C ILE A 27 -13.96 -2.70 -16.73
N PRO A 28 -14.43 -3.29 -15.60
CA PRO A 28 -14.80 -2.53 -14.41
C PRO A 28 -13.67 -1.61 -13.91
N LEU A 29 -14.03 -0.39 -13.49
CA LEU A 29 -13.04 0.64 -13.12
C LEU A 29 -11.99 0.17 -12.10
N PRO A 30 -12.33 -0.57 -11.03
CA PRO A 30 -11.33 -1.08 -10.09
C PRO A 30 -10.29 -1.97 -10.77
N ILE A 31 -10.70 -2.80 -11.73
CA ILE A 31 -9.81 -3.72 -12.47
C ILE A 31 -8.93 -2.99 -13.48
N ARG A 32 -9.40 -1.86 -14.05
CA ARG A 32 -8.58 -1.07 -15.01
C ARG A 32 -7.25 -0.60 -14.39
N LYS A 33 -7.21 -0.30 -13.09
CA LYS A 33 -5.96 0.03 -12.40
C LYS A 33 -4.94 -1.09 -12.52
N PHE A 34 -5.38 -2.34 -12.40
CA PHE A 34 -4.51 -3.50 -12.53
C PHE A 34 -3.99 -3.73 -13.95
N LEU A 35 -4.71 -3.29 -14.99
CA LEU A 35 -4.17 -3.26 -16.35
C LEU A 35 -2.96 -2.33 -16.44
N THR A 36 -3.06 -1.13 -15.90
CA THR A 36 -1.95 -0.17 -15.88
C THR A 36 -0.77 -0.70 -15.08
N ILE A 37 -1.04 -1.29 -13.92
CA ILE A 37 -0.01 -1.92 -13.08
C ILE A 37 0.67 -3.07 -13.84
N ALA A 38 -0.09 -3.92 -14.54
CA ALA A 38 0.46 -5.02 -15.33
C ALA A 38 1.44 -4.54 -16.40
N VAL A 39 1.13 -3.43 -17.08
CA VAL A 39 2.04 -2.82 -18.07
C VAL A 39 3.34 -2.37 -17.41
N VAL A 40 3.26 -1.69 -16.26
CA VAL A 40 4.45 -1.25 -15.51
C VAL A 40 5.28 -2.45 -15.04
N VAL A 41 4.62 -3.49 -14.49
CA VAL A 41 5.30 -4.71 -14.04
C VAL A 41 5.99 -5.44 -15.20
N ALA A 42 5.38 -5.46 -16.40
CA ALA A 42 5.96 -6.10 -17.60
C ALA A 42 7.26 -5.41 -18.05
N VAL A 43 7.37 -4.09 -17.87
CA VAL A 43 8.60 -3.33 -18.14
C VAL A 43 9.71 -3.69 -17.14
N SER A 44 9.34 -4.18 -15.95
CA SER A 44 10.26 -4.59 -14.88
C SER A 44 11.24 -3.49 -14.44
N PRO A 45 10.77 -2.29 -14.11
CA PRO A 45 11.63 -1.20 -13.63
C PRO A 45 12.23 -1.55 -12.26
N ASP A 46 13.30 -0.86 -11.85
CA ASP A 46 13.90 -1.06 -10.52
C ASP A 46 13.12 -0.34 -9.42
N TYR A 47 12.39 0.74 -9.77
CA TYR A 47 11.57 1.53 -8.87
C TYR A 47 10.15 1.62 -9.42
N VAL A 48 9.17 1.30 -8.59
CA VAL A 48 7.73 1.44 -8.90
C VAL A 48 7.11 2.42 -7.93
N ILE A 49 6.46 3.45 -8.45
CA ILE A 49 5.73 4.43 -7.64
C ILE A 49 4.24 4.22 -7.87
N LEU A 50 3.50 4.02 -6.79
CA LEU A 50 2.05 3.87 -6.78
C LEU A 50 1.43 5.07 -6.06
N ASP A 51 0.66 5.87 -6.78
CA ASP A 51 -0.04 7.03 -6.23
C ASP A 51 -1.51 6.67 -5.96
N GLU A 52 -1.91 6.75 -4.68
CA GLU A 52 -3.24 6.41 -4.16
C GLU A 52 -3.79 5.07 -4.74
N PRO A 53 -3.05 3.96 -4.64
CA PRO A 53 -3.45 2.72 -5.30
C PRO A 53 -4.72 2.11 -4.71
N THR A 54 -5.02 2.35 -3.42
CA THR A 54 -6.21 1.84 -2.73
C THR A 54 -7.49 2.61 -3.05
N ALA A 55 -7.38 3.83 -3.61
CA ALA A 55 -8.54 4.66 -3.91
C ALA A 55 -9.53 3.94 -4.85
N GLY A 56 -10.77 3.74 -4.41
CA GLY A 56 -11.82 3.04 -5.16
C GLY A 56 -11.62 1.52 -5.26
N GLN A 57 -10.74 0.93 -4.46
CA GLN A 57 -10.58 -0.51 -4.35
C GLN A 57 -11.42 -1.06 -3.19
N ASP A 58 -11.93 -2.27 -3.39
CA ASP A 58 -12.53 -3.09 -2.35
C ASP A 58 -11.45 -3.97 -1.66
N LEU A 59 -11.88 -4.83 -0.74
CA LEU A 59 -10.98 -5.76 -0.02
C LEU A 59 -10.21 -6.68 -0.98
N TRP A 60 -10.85 -7.11 -2.08
CA TRP A 60 -10.18 -7.93 -3.09
C TRP A 60 -9.09 -7.13 -3.80
N GLY A 61 -9.39 -5.89 -4.21
CA GLY A 61 -8.42 -4.98 -4.85
C GLY A 61 -7.22 -4.69 -3.96
N CYS A 62 -7.44 -4.41 -2.67
CA CYS A 62 -6.36 -4.21 -1.70
C CYS A 62 -5.48 -5.47 -1.55
N ALA A 63 -6.11 -6.65 -1.45
CA ALA A 63 -5.37 -7.92 -1.38
C ALA A 63 -4.58 -8.20 -2.67
N GLN A 64 -5.12 -7.81 -3.82
CA GLN A 64 -4.43 -7.96 -5.10
C GLN A 64 -3.24 -7.00 -5.23
N LEU A 65 -3.38 -5.75 -4.76
CA LEU A 65 -2.26 -4.80 -4.66
C LEU A 65 -1.13 -5.36 -3.79
N ARG A 66 -1.47 -5.96 -2.65
CA ARG A 66 -0.48 -6.60 -1.79
C ARG A 66 0.31 -7.68 -2.52
N LYS A 67 -0.36 -8.58 -3.27
CA LYS A 67 0.31 -9.62 -4.08
C LYS A 67 1.26 -9.03 -5.12
N VAL A 68 0.88 -7.92 -5.77
CA VAL A 68 1.73 -7.21 -6.73
C VAL A 68 2.98 -6.65 -6.04
N MET A 69 2.82 -6.02 -4.88
CA MET A 69 3.96 -5.48 -4.12
C MET A 69 4.90 -6.59 -3.66
N ASP A 70 4.37 -7.68 -3.10
CA ASP A 70 5.17 -8.84 -2.68
C ASP A 70 5.93 -9.45 -3.87
N TYR A 71 5.29 -9.55 -5.04
CA TYR A 71 5.95 -10.01 -6.27
C TYR A 71 7.11 -9.09 -6.67
N LEU A 72 6.90 -7.77 -6.68
CA LEU A 72 7.94 -6.80 -7.04
C LEU A 72 9.11 -6.85 -6.04
N GLN A 73 8.84 -6.90 -4.75
CA GLN A 73 9.86 -7.00 -3.70
C GLN A 73 10.66 -8.30 -3.83
N ASN A 74 10.00 -9.44 -4.10
CA ASN A 74 10.66 -10.73 -4.34
C ASN A 74 11.54 -10.72 -5.60
N LYS A 75 11.28 -9.83 -6.55
CA LYS A 75 12.14 -9.57 -7.71
C LYS A 75 13.24 -8.53 -7.42
N GLY A 76 13.40 -8.08 -6.17
CA GLY A 76 14.39 -7.09 -5.77
C GLY A 76 14.08 -5.67 -6.20
N LYS A 77 12.80 -5.38 -6.51
CA LYS A 77 12.35 -4.03 -6.91
C LYS A 77 11.96 -3.21 -5.70
N ALA A 78 12.21 -1.90 -5.76
CA ALA A 78 11.72 -0.97 -4.75
C ALA A 78 10.32 -0.48 -5.11
N VAL A 79 9.39 -0.57 -4.12
CA VAL A 79 8.03 -0.06 -4.28
C VAL A 79 7.84 1.12 -3.33
N ILE A 80 7.42 2.25 -3.88
CA ILE A 80 7.09 3.47 -3.15
C ILE A 80 5.59 3.70 -3.34
N THR A 81 4.85 3.84 -2.24
CA THR A 81 3.42 4.12 -2.29
C THR A 81 3.13 5.46 -1.64
N ILE A 82 2.40 6.32 -2.34
CA ILE A 82 1.85 7.56 -1.80
C ILE A 82 0.40 7.26 -1.43
N SER A 83 0.03 7.48 -0.18
CA SER A 83 -1.33 7.23 0.28
C SER A 83 -1.69 8.03 1.51
N HIS A 84 -2.97 8.32 1.68
CA HIS A 84 -3.59 8.84 2.90
C HIS A 84 -4.41 7.76 3.65
N ASP A 85 -4.42 6.53 3.16
CA ASP A 85 -5.04 5.37 3.82
C ASP A 85 -4.06 4.80 4.85
N MET A 86 -4.12 5.30 6.07
CA MET A 86 -3.15 4.95 7.11
C MET A 86 -3.33 3.54 7.66
N GLU A 87 -4.52 2.95 7.56
CA GLU A 87 -4.73 1.53 7.87
C GLU A 87 -3.93 0.66 6.89
N TYR A 88 -4.10 0.92 5.59
CA TYR A 88 -3.37 0.23 4.54
C TYR A 88 -1.85 0.43 4.67
N VAL A 89 -1.40 1.65 4.97
CA VAL A 89 0.01 1.97 5.17
C VAL A 89 0.59 1.20 6.36
N ALA A 90 -0.10 1.17 7.50
CA ALA A 90 0.35 0.48 8.70
C ALA A 90 0.48 -1.04 8.50
N GLU A 91 -0.44 -1.62 7.72
CA GLU A 91 -0.45 -3.07 7.44
C GLU A 91 0.63 -3.50 6.44
N ASN A 92 0.96 -2.65 5.47
CA ASN A 92 1.70 -3.07 4.29
C ASN A 92 3.12 -2.52 4.19
N PHE A 93 3.50 -1.51 4.97
CA PHE A 93 4.82 -0.87 4.87
C PHE A 93 5.54 -0.82 6.20
N GLU A 94 6.87 -0.98 6.16
CA GLU A 94 7.75 -0.92 7.34
C GLU A 94 8.37 0.46 7.54
N ARG A 95 8.70 1.16 6.43
CA ARG A 95 9.29 2.50 6.44
C ARG A 95 8.28 3.51 5.93
N ILE A 96 8.12 4.60 6.68
CA ILE A 96 7.22 5.70 6.36
C ILE A 96 8.01 6.99 6.24
N ILE A 97 7.74 7.74 5.19
CA ILE A 97 8.25 9.09 4.98
C ILE A 97 7.05 10.04 5.03
N VAL A 98 7.07 10.96 5.98
CA VAL A 98 6.03 11.99 6.10
C VAL A 98 6.51 13.27 5.44
N MET A 99 5.69 13.80 4.56
CA MET A 99 5.98 15.04 3.83
C MET A 99 4.96 16.12 4.16
N ALA A 100 5.45 17.32 4.45
CA ALA A 100 4.63 18.52 4.57
C ALA A 100 5.43 19.73 4.09
N HIS A 101 4.74 20.78 3.61
CA HIS A 101 5.37 22.01 3.16
C HIS A 101 6.51 21.82 2.15
N LYS A 102 6.37 20.83 1.26
CA LYS A 102 7.37 20.43 0.25
C LYS A 102 8.68 19.85 0.83
N ASN A 103 8.70 19.47 2.10
CA ASN A 103 9.84 18.90 2.79
C ASN A 103 9.51 17.54 3.39
N VAL A 104 10.52 16.69 3.56
CA VAL A 104 10.44 15.51 4.42
C VAL A 104 10.54 15.99 5.86
N ILE A 105 9.49 15.76 6.65
CA ILE A 105 9.42 16.18 8.05
C ILE A 105 9.62 15.03 9.03
N ALA A 106 9.43 13.79 8.58
CA ALA A 106 9.79 12.58 9.33
C ALA A 106 10.13 11.44 8.36
N ASP A 107 11.02 10.54 8.78
CA ASP A 107 11.43 9.33 8.06
C ASP A 107 11.82 8.26 9.08
N GLY A 108 11.21 7.10 9.05
CA GLY A 108 11.47 6.05 10.02
C GLY A 108 10.55 4.85 9.90
N LYS A 109 10.63 3.98 10.92
CA LYS A 109 9.74 2.82 11.03
C LYS A 109 8.31 3.25 11.37
N LYS A 110 7.33 2.50 10.90
CA LYS A 110 5.92 2.77 11.15
C LYS A 110 5.58 2.90 12.64
N GLU A 111 6.20 2.08 13.50
CA GLU A 111 6.00 2.10 14.95
C GLU A 111 6.41 3.44 15.58
N ASP A 112 7.43 4.08 15.03
CA ASP A 112 7.95 5.36 15.52
C ASP A 112 7.16 6.52 14.92
N ILE A 113 6.85 6.45 13.62
CA ILE A 113 6.20 7.54 12.89
C ILE A 113 4.75 7.75 13.34
N PHE A 114 3.95 6.68 13.50
CA PHE A 114 2.55 6.82 13.90
C PHE A 114 2.33 7.34 15.33
N TYR A 115 3.41 7.42 16.12
CA TYR A 115 3.38 8.01 17.46
C TYR A 115 3.93 9.45 17.52
N GLN A 116 4.41 10.00 16.39
CA GLN A 116 4.84 11.40 16.28
C GLN A 116 3.65 12.32 15.96
N LYS A 117 2.78 12.56 16.96
CA LYS A 117 1.53 13.33 16.80
C LYS A 117 1.73 14.65 16.10
N ASP A 118 2.73 15.44 16.52
CA ASP A 118 2.99 16.77 15.98
C ASP A 118 3.32 16.72 14.48
N LYS A 119 4.13 15.75 14.06
CA LYS A 119 4.51 15.56 12.65
C LYS A 119 3.35 15.11 11.79
N LEU A 120 2.52 14.19 12.29
CA LEU A 120 1.32 13.74 11.59
C LEU A 120 0.30 14.88 11.47
N GLN A 121 0.12 15.67 12.53
CA GLN A 121 -0.76 16.83 12.50
C GLN A 121 -0.29 17.90 11.51
N GLU A 122 1.02 18.16 11.46
CA GLU A 122 1.63 19.08 10.48
C GLU A 122 1.39 18.62 9.03
N ALA A 123 1.37 17.32 8.79
CA ALA A 123 1.06 16.72 7.49
C ALA A 123 -0.44 16.54 7.23
N TYR A 124 -1.32 16.96 8.14
CA TYR A 124 -2.77 16.72 8.07
C TYR A 124 -3.17 15.25 7.97
N VAL A 125 -2.38 14.36 8.55
CA VAL A 125 -2.61 12.92 8.54
C VAL A 125 -2.94 12.45 9.97
N LYS A 126 -3.84 11.49 10.11
CA LYS A 126 -4.13 10.81 11.38
C LYS A 126 -3.51 9.42 11.37
N PRO A 127 -3.00 8.93 12.51
CA PRO A 127 -2.56 7.54 12.59
C PRO A 127 -3.75 6.57 12.45
N PRO A 128 -3.51 5.25 12.27
CA PRO A 128 -4.57 4.23 12.28
C PRO A 128 -5.51 4.37 13.47
N LEU A 129 -6.80 4.02 13.30
CA LEU A 129 -7.82 4.15 14.35
C LEU A 129 -7.42 3.39 15.61
N SER A 130 -6.86 2.19 15.47
CA SER A 130 -6.34 1.39 16.58
C SER A 130 -5.27 2.13 17.39
N THR A 131 -4.38 2.85 16.70
CA THR A 131 -3.34 3.70 17.32
C THR A 131 -3.97 4.89 18.05
N GLN A 132 -4.98 5.55 17.45
CA GLN A 132 -5.67 6.66 18.07
C GLN A 132 -6.34 6.22 19.38
N ILE A 133 -7.09 5.12 19.35
CA ILE A 133 -7.74 4.54 20.54
C ILE A 133 -6.70 4.19 21.60
N ALA A 134 -5.62 3.47 21.24
CA ALA A 134 -4.56 3.09 22.16
C ALA A 134 -3.96 4.30 22.88
N GLN A 135 -3.73 5.39 22.16
CA GLN A 135 -3.20 6.64 22.71
C GLN A 135 -4.20 7.32 23.66
N GLU A 136 -5.48 7.35 23.32
CA GLU A 136 -6.54 7.94 24.16
C GLU A 136 -6.75 7.21 25.48
N VAL A 137 -6.70 5.87 25.45
CA VAL A 137 -6.86 5.04 26.66
C VAL A 137 -5.55 4.83 27.42
N GLY A 138 -4.44 5.43 26.97
CA GLY A 138 -3.16 5.42 27.69
C GLY A 138 -2.37 4.11 27.60
N ILE A 139 -2.60 3.29 26.56
CA ILE A 139 -1.81 2.08 26.33
C ILE A 139 -0.38 2.49 25.93
N LYS A 140 0.61 2.02 26.71
CA LYS A 140 2.03 2.36 26.51
C LYS A 140 2.70 1.59 25.38
N LYS A 141 2.07 0.54 24.87
CA LYS A 141 2.57 -0.28 23.77
C LYS A 141 2.19 0.35 22.43
N ASN A 142 3.08 0.29 21.44
CA ASN A 142 2.77 0.72 20.09
C ASN A 142 1.76 -0.25 19.45
N ILE A 143 0.59 0.25 19.12
CA ILE A 143 -0.53 -0.47 18.53
C ILE A 143 -0.74 0.09 17.12
N LEU A 144 -0.70 -0.75 16.10
CA LEU A 144 -0.84 -0.34 14.71
C LEU A 144 -2.04 -0.96 14.00
N ASN A 145 -2.65 -1.99 14.60
CA ASN A 145 -3.83 -2.63 14.06
C ASN A 145 -4.81 -3.06 15.16
N MET A 146 -6.04 -3.35 14.76
CA MET A 146 -7.11 -3.68 15.68
C MET A 146 -6.86 -5.00 16.46
N GLN A 147 -6.18 -5.97 15.84
CA GLN A 147 -5.86 -7.25 16.51
C GLN A 147 -4.87 -7.06 17.67
N GLU A 148 -3.89 -6.17 17.49
CA GLU A 148 -2.95 -5.80 18.57
C GLU A 148 -3.67 -5.10 19.71
N LEU A 149 -4.63 -4.21 19.39
CA LEU A 149 -5.45 -3.52 20.39
C LEU A 149 -6.27 -4.52 21.20
N ILE A 150 -6.99 -5.44 20.56
CA ILE A 150 -7.78 -6.49 21.21
C ILE A 150 -6.91 -7.36 22.14
N ASN A 151 -5.70 -7.70 21.69
CA ASN A 151 -4.80 -8.55 22.48
C ASN A 151 -4.27 -7.85 23.75
N CYS A 152 -4.34 -6.54 23.84
CA CYS A 152 -3.99 -5.80 25.06
C CYS A 152 -5.06 -5.91 26.17
N TYR A 153 -6.28 -6.36 25.85
CA TYR A 153 -7.40 -6.50 26.79
C TYR A 153 -7.70 -7.96 27.15
N LYS A 154 -6.91 -8.91 26.67
CA LYS A 154 -6.96 -10.32 27.06
C LYS A 154 -5.93 -10.64 28.13
#